data_cac3fc50a500ac86ab3d5ea867f80511
#
_entry.id   cac3fc50a500ac86ab3d5ea867f80511
#
_cell.length_a   1.000
_cell.length_b   1.000
_cell.length_c   1.000
_cell.angle_alpha   90.00
_cell.angle_beta   90.00
_cell.angle_gamma   90.00
#
_symmetry.space_group_name_H-M   'P 1'
#
loop_
_entity.id
_entity.type
_entity.pdbx_description
1 polymer ?
#
loop_
_entity_poly.entity_id
_entity_poly.type
_entity_poly.pdbx_seq_one_letter_code
_entity_poly.pdbx_strand_id
1 'polypeptide(L)'
;MLQLGATTPSFDLEKEIDATYPTEHISRALIEEVIPTFEGEQWQVPPMFSAVKVDGKRAYKLARQGEEVELKAKLLVIDEIEILRFDEEKMQLELRIVCSKGTYIRALARDIGLRLNSGAHLIALRRTRVGDICVEDCITFEQFTTLIDNEIK
;
A
#
# COMPACT_ATOMS: atom_id res chain seq x y z
N MET A 1 5.95 -3.18 -3.05
CA MET A 1 7.19 -2.41 -3.31
C MET A 1 6.87 -0.94 -3.23
N LEU A 2 7.68 -0.18 -2.53
CA LEU A 2 7.56 1.26 -2.34
C LEU A 2 8.70 1.97 -3.05
N GLN A 3 8.41 3.14 -3.65
CA GLN A 3 9.41 4.12 -4.05
C GLN A 3 9.55 5.14 -2.93
N LEU A 4 10.76 5.32 -2.40
CA LEU A 4 11.10 6.34 -1.41
C LEU A 4 11.55 7.63 -2.11
N GLY A 5 11.41 8.77 -1.42
CA GLY A 5 11.84 10.08 -1.90
C GLY A 5 10.83 10.81 -2.78
N ALA A 6 9.65 10.26 -3.03
CA ALA A 6 8.62 10.93 -3.80
C ALA A 6 7.22 10.52 -3.34
N THR A 7 6.25 11.42 -3.48
CA THR A 7 4.84 11.17 -3.21
C THR A 7 3.99 11.33 -4.47
N THR A 8 2.79 10.76 -4.43
CA THR A 8 1.71 11.00 -5.39
C THR A 8 0.42 11.25 -4.63
N PRO A 9 -0.56 11.99 -5.17
CA PRO A 9 -1.84 12.25 -4.49
C PRO A 9 -2.64 10.99 -4.15
N SER A 10 -2.48 9.93 -4.94
CA SER A 10 -3.15 8.63 -4.73
C SER A 10 -2.33 7.65 -3.87
N PHE A 11 -1.09 8.01 -3.52
CA PHE A 11 -0.09 7.18 -2.82
C PHE A 11 0.32 5.92 -3.59
N ASP A 12 0.10 5.90 -4.92
CA ASP A 12 0.46 4.85 -5.87
C ASP A 12 0.78 5.44 -7.26
N LEU A 13 0.82 4.61 -8.31
CA LEU A 13 1.12 5.02 -9.69
C LEU A 13 -0.10 5.55 -10.48
N GLU A 14 -1.28 5.67 -9.88
CA GLU A 14 -2.47 6.21 -10.57
C GLU A 14 -2.31 7.70 -10.93
N LYS A 15 -1.57 8.44 -10.10
CA LYS A 15 -1.30 9.87 -10.29
C LYS A 15 0.19 10.12 -10.43
N GLU A 16 0.52 11.22 -11.08
CA GLU A 16 1.90 11.68 -11.22
C GLU A 16 2.49 12.13 -9.87
N ILE A 17 3.82 12.20 -9.80
CA ILE A 17 4.54 12.68 -8.63
C ILE A 17 4.16 14.15 -8.38
N ASP A 18 3.73 14.43 -7.16
CA ASP A 18 3.36 15.78 -6.70
C ASP A 18 4.45 16.44 -5.85
N ALA A 19 5.30 15.66 -5.20
CA ALA A 19 6.43 16.17 -4.42
C ALA A 19 7.60 15.19 -4.36
N THR A 20 8.80 15.75 -4.21
CA THR A 20 10.04 15.00 -3.98
C THR A 20 10.67 15.40 -2.65
N TYR A 21 11.41 14.49 -2.04
CA TYR A 21 11.98 14.62 -0.70
C TYR A 21 13.43 14.13 -0.67
N PRO A 22 14.27 14.67 0.23
CA PRO A 22 15.61 14.16 0.46
C PRO A 22 15.60 12.68 0.84
N THR A 23 16.62 11.95 0.39
CA THR A 23 16.82 10.51 0.65
C THR A 23 18.22 10.17 1.15
N GLU A 24 19.14 11.12 1.19
CA GLU A 24 20.54 10.92 1.53
C GLU A 24 20.75 10.35 2.94
N HIS A 25 19.78 10.61 3.85
CA HIS A 25 19.78 10.10 5.21
C HIS A 25 19.19 8.69 5.34
N ILE A 26 18.54 8.17 4.29
CA ILE A 26 17.90 6.86 4.32
C ILE A 26 18.94 5.79 4.04
N SER A 27 19.29 5.06 5.09
CA SER A 27 20.19 3.92 5.05
C SER A 27 19.45 2.62 5.38
N ARG A 28 20.08 1.49 5.10
CA ARG A 28 19.56 0.19 5.53
C ARG A 28 19.33 0.13 7.03
N ALA A 29 20.23 0.68 7.82
CA ALA A 29 20.11 0.70 9.28
C ALA A 29 18.87 1.48 9.73
N LEU A 30 18.58 2.64 9.13
CA LEU A 30 17.37 3.42 9.42
C LEU A 30 16.09 2.65 9.03
N ILE A 31 16.09 1.97 7.89
CA ILE A 31 14.96 1.12 7.46
C ILE A 31 14.72 0.01 8.50
N GLU A 32 15.76 -0.69 8.93
CA GLU A 32 15.68 -1.76 9.93
C GLU A 32 15.23 -1.28 11.32
N GLU A 33 15.49 -0.02 11.67
CA GLU A 33 14.97 0.61 12.88
C GLU A 33 13.51 1.02 12.75
N VAL A 34 13.11 1.62 11.64
CA VAL A 34 11.80 2.23 11.45
C VAL A 34 10.71 1.19 11.13
N ILE A 35 10.98 0.23 10.25
CA ILE A 35 9.94 -0.70 9.75
C ILE A 35 9.28 -1.52 10.87
N PRO A 36 10.00 -2.08 11.85
CA PRO A 36 9.37 -2.84 12.94
C PRO A 36 8.42 -2.00 13.81
N THR A 37 8.56 -0.67 13.82
CA THR A 37 7.68 0.22 14.59
C THR A 37 6.24 0.26 14.06
N PHE A 38 5.99 -0.28 12.88
CA PHE A 38 4.66 -0.41 12.29
C PHE A 38 3.93 -1.69 12.69
N GLU A 39 4.58 -2.64 13.37
CA GLU A 39 3.89 -3.82 13.90
C GLU A 39 2.96 -3.45 15.06
N GLY A 40 1.89 -4.22 15.18
CA GLY A 40 0.87 -4.01 16.19
C GLY A 40 -0.27 -3.07 15.75
N GLU A 41 -0.90 -2.44 16.73
CA GLU A 41 -2.02 -1.51 16.49
C GLU A 41 -1.54 -0.20 15.88
N GLN A 42 -2.18 0.20 14.80
CA GLN A 42 -1.89 1.44 14.08
C GLN A 42 -3.17 2.23 13.81
N TRP A 43 -3.12 3.54 14.02
CA TRP A 43 -4.16 4.46 13.55
C TRP A 43 -3.81 4.94 12.15
N GLN A 44 -4.63 4.60 11.17
CA GLN A 44 -4.40 4.94 9.76
C GLN A 44 -5.51 5.81 9.21
N VAL A 45 -5.13 6.92 8.59
CA VAL A 45 -6.04 7.74 7.78
C VAL A 45 -6.11 7.13 6.38
N PRO A 46 -7.30 6.70 5.91
CA PRO A 46 -7.45 6.14 4.56
C PRO A 46 -7.05 7.13 3.48
N PRO A 47 -6.68 6.66 2.27
CA PRO A 47 -6.46 7.56 1.13
C PRO A 47 -7.77 8.23 0.70
N MET A 48 -7.70 9.48 0.22
CA MET A 48 -8.86 10.16 -0.40
C MET A 48 -9.38 9.38 -1.62
N PHE A 49 -8.46 8.84 -2.44
CA PHE A 49 -8.80 7.98 -3.57
C PHE A 49 -9.15 6.56 -3.11
N SER A 50 -10.19 6.42 -2.29
CA SER A 50 -10.64 5.15 -1.73
C SER A 50 -12.16 5.03 -1.72
N ALA A 51 -12.66 3.80 -1.47
CA ALA A 51 -14.08 3.52 -1.38
C ALA A 51 -14.70 3.86 -0.01
N VAL A 52 -13.95 4.46 0.90
CA VAL A 52 -14.47 4.92 2.20
C VAL A 52 -15.62 5.89 1.96
N LYS A 53 -16.70 5.75 2.73
CA LYS A 53 -17.85 6.64 2.65
C LYS A 53 -17.71 7.79 3.65
N VAL A 54 -17.98 8.99 3.14
CA VAL A 54 -18.10 10.23 3.93
C VAL A 54 -19.45 10.84 3.57
N ASP A 55 -20.30 11.03 4.54
CA ASP A 55 -21.68 11.54 4.38
C ASP A 55 -22.47 10.82 3.26
N GLY A 56 -22.31 9.50 3.18
CA GLY A 56 -22.97 8.65 2.19
C GLY A 56 -22.32 8.60 0.81
N LYS A 57 -21.37 9.48 0.49
CA LYS A 57 -20.62 9.49 -0.77
C LYS A 57 -19.27 8.78 -0.59
N ARG A 58 -18.78 8.14 -1.65
CA ARG A 58 -17.45 7.52 -1.61
C ARG A 58 -16.35 8.56 -1.76
N ALA A 59 -15.29 8.48 -0.94
CA ALA A 59 -14.20 9.45 -0.91
C ALA A 59 -13.54 9.66 -2.28
N TYR A 60 -13.37 8.60 -3.09
CA TYR A 60 -12.80 8.74 -4.44
C TYR A 60 -13.65 9.63 -5.38
N LYS A 61 -14.99 9.67 -5.18
CA LYS A 61 -15.86 10.55 -5.98
C LYS A 61 -15.66 12.01 -5.60
N LEU A 62 -15.52 12.28 -4.31
CA LEU A 62 -15.25 13.62 -3.79
C LEU A 62 -13.86 14.11 -4.22
N ALA A 63 -12.85 13.25 -4.12
CA ALA A 63 -11.49 13.55 -4.59
C ALA A 63 -11.44 13.91 -6.08
N ARG A 64 -12.19 13.20 -6.94
CA ARG A 64 -12.28 13.51 -8.38
C ARG A 64 -12.99 14.83 -8.69
N GLN A 65 -13.84 15.28 -7.77
CA GLN A 65 -14.53 16.57 -7.86
C GLN A 65 -13.70 17.73 -7.27
N GLY A 66 -12.49 17.42 -6.76
CA GLY A 66 -11.62 18.42 -6.12
C GLY A 66 -12.08 18.82 -4.71
N GLU A 67 -13.01 18.07 -4.11
CA GLU A 67 -13.47 18.28 -2.75
C GLU A 67 -12.47 17.67 -1.77
N GLU A 68 -11.92 18.48 -0.87
CA GLU A 68 -11.14 18.00 0.27
C GLU A 68 -12.09 17.64 1.41
N VAL A 69 -11.99 16.39 1.87
CA VAL A 69 -12.79 15.88 2.99
C VAL A 69 -11.84 15.28 4.03
N GLU A 70 -12.05 15.66 5.28
CA GLU A 70 -11.33 15.07 6.39
C GLU A 70 -11.77 13.62 6.60
N LEU A 71 -10.85 12.67 6.42
CA LEU A 71 -11.07 11.25 6.64
C LEU A 71 -10.65 10.88 8.06
N LYS A 72 -11.56 10.22 8.79
CA LYS A 72 -11.26 9.74 10.14
C LYS A 72 -10.26 8.58 10.12
N ALA A 73 -9.28 8.65 11.01
CA ALA A 73 -8.38 7.54 11.23
C ALA A 73 -9.16 6.29 11.72
N LYS A 74 -8.69 5.11 11.32
CA LYS A 74 -9.20 3.81 11.75
C LYS A 74 -8.09 3.01 12.39
N LEU A 75 -8.45 2.33 13.48
CA LEU A 75 -7.55 1.36 14.09
C LEU A 75 -7.46 0.12 13.20
N LEU A 76 -6.25 -0.33 12.95
CA LEU A 76 -5.93 -1.56 12.26
C LEU A 76 -4.75 -2.26 12.96
N VAL A 77 -4.49 -3.49 12.58
CA VAL A 77 -3.38 -4.26 13.14
C VAL A 77 -2.48 -4.73 11.99
N ILE A 78 -1.20 -4.51 12.15
CA ILE A 78 -0.16 -5.11 11.32
C ILE A 78 0.45 -6.23 12.14
N ASP A 79 0.13 -7.48 11.79
CA ASP A 79 0.58 -8.66 12.52
C ASP A 79 2.05 -8.94 12.30
N GLU A 80 2.54 -8.66 11.08
CA GLU A 80 3.93 -8.90 10.68
C GLU A 80 4.32 -7.93 9.55
N ILE A 81 5.53 -7.40 9.62
CA ILE A 81 6.14 -6.62 8.54
C ILE A 81 7.61 -7.04 8.37
N GLU A 82 7.96 -7.53 7.21
CA GLU A 82 9.28 -8.07 6.89
C GLU A 82 9.91 -7.28 5.74
N ILE A 83 11.19 -6.91 5.91
CA ILE A 83 11.98 -6.28 4.85
C ILE A 83 12.53 -7.40 3.95
N LEU A 84 11.98 -7.53 2.74
CA LEU A 84 12.46 -8.50 1.76
C LEU A 84 13.70 -7.98 1.04
N ARG A 85 13.69 -6.70 0.65
CA ARG A 85 14.76 -6.06 -0.09
C ARG A 85 14.75 -4.55 0.10
N PHE A 86 15.94 -3.95 0.20
CA PHE A 86 16.15 -2.52 0.05
C PHE A 86 17.21 -2.26 -1.02
N ASP A 87 16.85 -1.56 -2.07
CA ASP A 87 17.74 -1.11 -3.13
C ASP A 87 18.05 0.38 -2.86
N GLU A 88 19.24 0.60 -2.32
CA GLU A 88 19.69 1.93 -1.88
C GLU A 88 19.95 2.88 -3.07
N GLU A 89 20.38 2.35 -4.22
CA GLU A 89 20.62 3.16 -5.42
C GLU A 89 19.29 3.67 -6.01
N LYS A 90 18.27 2.83 -6.03
CA LYS A 90 16.95 3.17 -6.57
C LYS A 90 16.00 3.72 -5.54
N MET A 91 16.37 3.72 -4.26
CA MET A 91 15.48 4.04 -3.14
C MET A 91 14.17 3.24 -3.18
N GLN A 92 14.28 1.94 -3.43
CA GLN A 92 13.13 1.03 -3.51
C GLN A 92 13.13 0.05 -2.35
N LEU A 93 12.00 -0.04 -1.67
CA LEU A 93 11.81 -0.90 -0.51
C LEU A 93 10.72 -1.95 -0.80
N GLU A 94 11.09 -3.22 -0.68
CA GLU A 94 10.17 -4.34 -0.83
C GLU A 94 9.88 -4.94 0.55
N LEU A 95 8.58 -5.00 0.88
CA LEU A 95 8.08 -5.49 2.16
C LEU A 95 7.10 -6.63 1.94
N ARG A 96 7.12 -7.61 2.85
CA ARG A 96 6.04 -8.55 3.08
C ARG A 96 5.25 -8.07 4.30
N ILE A 97 3.92 -8.02 4.19
CA ILE A 97 3.06 -7.46 5.23
C ILE A 97 1.89 -8.41 5.47
N VAL A 98 1.69 -8.77 6.74
CA VAL A 98 0.49 -9.46 7.21
C VAL A 98 -0.30 -8.47 8.05
N CYS A 99 -1.55 -8.18 7.66
CA CYS A 99 -2.33 -7.13 8.28
C CYS A 99 -3.82 -7.45 8.31
N SER A 100 -4.52 -6.78 9.19
CA SER A 100 -5.96 -6.90 9.35
C SER A 100 -6.73 -6.40 8.13
N LYS A 101 -7.98 -6.87 7.99
CA LYS A 101 -8.94 -6.41 6.99
C LYS A 101 -9.11 -4.89 7.06
N GLY A 102 -9.12 -4.25 5.89
CA GLY A 102 -9.36 -2.82 5.75
C GLY A 102 -8.09 -1.97 5.84
N THR A 103 -6.92 -2.57 5.97
CA THR A 103 -5.63 -1.87 5.87
C THR A 103 -5.39 -1.40 4.42
N TYR A 104 -5.09 -0.12 4.26
CA TYR A 104 -4.69 0.47 2.98
C TYR A 104 -3.18 0.47 2.86
N ILE A 105 -2.62 -0.43 2.03
CA ILE A 105 -1.17 -0.52 1.81
C ILE A 105 -0.60 0.78 1.22
N ARG A 106 -1.38 1.49 0.41
CA ARG A 106 -1.02 2.83 -0.10
C ARG A 106 -0.83 3.86 1.02
N ALA A 107 -1.74 3.86 2.00
CA ALA A 107 -1.61 4.75 3.16
C ALA A 107 -0.44 4.33 4.06
N LEU A 108 -0.16 3.03 4.19
CA LEU A 108 1.02 2.55 4.90
C LEU A 108 2.31 3.00 4.21
N ALA A 109 2.37 2.99 2.87
CA ALA A 109 3.50 3.53 2.12
C ALA A 109 3.75 5.01 2.45
N ARG A 110 2.68 5.84 2.44
CA ARG A 110 2.74 7.24 2.87
C ARG A 110 3.30 7.37 4.30
N ASP A 111 2.77 6.61 5.24
CA ASP A 111 3.13 6.69 6.65
C ASP A 111 4.58 6.25 6.90
N ILE A 112 5.07 5.25 6.16
CA ILE A 112 6.48 4.84 6.16
C ILE A 112 7.36 5.97 5.64
N GLY A 113 7.01 6.60 4.51
CA GLY A 113 7.74 7.73 3.98
C GLY A 113 7.86 8.89 4.98
N LEU A 114 6.75 9.23 5.64
CA LEU A 114 6.73 10.26 6.69
C LEU A 114 7.61 9.88 7.90
N ARG A 115 7.57 8.63 8.35
CA ARG A 115 8.37 8.14 9.48
C ARG A 115 9.87 8.14 9.16
N LEU A 116 10.22 8.03 7.89
CA LEU A 116 11.60 8.15 7.39
C LEU A 116 12.02 9.61 7.16
N ASN A 117 11.23 10.61 7.58
CA ASN A 117 11.44 12.04 7.26
C ASN A 117 11.65 12.30 5.76
N SER A 118 10.86 11.62 4.95
CA SER A 118 10.89 11.69 3.49
C SER A 118 9.47 11.53 2.94
N GLY A 119 9.33 11.07 1.71
CA GLY A 119 8.07 10.65 1.11
C GLY A 119 8.17 9.23 0.58
N ALA A 120 7.03 8.59 0.38
CA ALA A 120 6.96 7.33 -0.33
C ALA A 120 5.59 7.13 -0.99
N HIS A 121 5.57 6.32 -2.04
CA HIS A 121 4.35 5.84 -2.68
C HIS A 121 4.51 4.38 -3.13
N LEU A 122 3.40 3.72 -3.31
CA LEU A 122 3.35 2.31 -3.71
C LEU A 122 3.59 2.19 -5.22
N ILE A 123 4.55 1.36 -5.64
CA ILE A 123 4.86 1.13 -7.05
C ILE A 123 4.51 -0.29 -7.53
N ALA A 124 4.36 -1.24 -6.62
CA ALA A 124 3.87 -2.57 -6.92
C ALA A 124 3.19 -3.18 -5.69
N LEU A 125 2.12 -3.93 -5.91
CA LEU A 125 1.41 -4.66 -4.87
C LEU A 125 0.97 -6.02 -5.40
N ARG A 126 1.28 -7.08 -4.65
CA ARG A 126 0.75 -8.42 -4.88
C ARG A 126 0.10 -8.93 -3.60
N ARG A 127 -1.15 -9.32 -3.69
CA ARG A 127 -1.82 -10.03 -2.60
C ARG A 127 -1.51 -11.51 -2.71
N THR A 128 -0.89 -12.07 -1.70
CA THR A 128 -0.45 -13.48 -1.70
C THR A 128 -1.37 -14.38 -0.89
N ARG A 129 -2.18 -13.83 0.04
CA ARG A 129 -3.11 -14.59 0.86
C ARG A 129 -4.33 -13.75 1.28
N VAL A 130 -5.49 -14.38 1.34
CA VAL A 130 -6.73 -13.83 1.91
C VAL A 130 -7.38 -14.91 2.78
N GLY A 131 -7.37 -14.72 4.09
CA GLY A 131 -7.76 -15.77 5.03
C GLY A 131 -6.89 -17.01 4.84
N ASP A 132 -7.52 -18.15 4.56
CA ASP A 132 -6.83 -19.44 4.34
C ASP A 132 -6.49 -19.70 2.88
N ILE A 133 -6.88 -18.81 1.95
CA ILE A 133 -6.63 -18.99 0.52
C ILE A 133 -5.30 -18.33 0.15
N CYS A 134 -4.36 -19.13 -0.34
CA CYS A 134 -3.08 -18.66 -0.86
C CYS A 134 -3.11 -18.50 -2.38
N VAL A 135 -2.31 -17.60 -2.92
CA VAL A 135 -2.25 -17.33 -4.37
C VAL A 135 -1.74 -18.54 -5.15
N GLU A 136 -0.93 -19.38 -4.53
CA GLU A 136 -0.40 -20.64 -5.08
C GLU A 136 -1.50 -21.67 -5.33
N ASP A 137 -2.60 -21.60 -4.55
CA ASP A 137 -3.77 -22.50 -4.68
C ASP A 137 -4.79 -21.96 -5.69
N CYS A 138 -4.57 -20.79 -6.24
CA CYS A 138 -5.46 -20.14 -7.19
C CYS A 138 -5.10 -20.51 -8.62
N ILE A 139 -6.13 -20.62 -9.48
CA ILE A 139 -5.93 -20.78 -10.92
C ILE A 139 -5.80 -19.43 -11.61
N THR A 140 -5.04 -19.38 -12.71
CA THR A 140 -4.95 -18.19 -13.56
C THR A 140 -6.22 -18.03 -14.40
N PHE A 141 -6.41 -16.83 -14.96
CA PHE A 141 -7.53 -16.57 -15.88
C PHE A 141 -7.49 -17.49 -17.11
N GLU A 142 -6.30 -17.80 -17.63
CA GLU A 142 -6.12 -18.72 -18.76
C GLU A 142 -6.52 -20.17 -18.41
N GLN A 143 -6.14 -20.63 -17.21
CA GLN A 143 -6.55 -21.95 -16.71
C GLN A 143 -8.07 -22.02 -16.52
N PHE A 144 -8.69 -20.95 -16.01
CA PHE A 144 -10.13 -20.86 -15.83
C PHE A 144 -10.87 -20.91 -17.17
N THR A 145 -10.44 -20.14 -18.19
CA THR A 145 -11.02 -20.18 -19.54
C THR A 145 -10.91 -21.56 -20.18
N THR A 146 -9.77 -22.23 -20.01
CA THR A 146 -9.56 -23.59 -20.53
C THR A 146 -10.51 -24.59 -19.88
N LEU A 147 -10.77 -24.48 -18.58
CA LEU A 147 -11.73 -25.35 -17.87
C LEU A 147 -13.15 -25.16 -18.41
N ILE A 148 -13.61 -23.91 -18.60
CA ILE A 148 -14.93 -23.63 -19.15
C ILE A 148 -15.07 -24.16 -20.59
N ASP A 149 -14.10 -23.93 -21.45
CA ASP A 149 -14.12 -24.38 -22.85
C ASP A 149 -14.17 -25.91 -22.96
N ASN A 150 -13.60 -26.64 -21.99
CA ASN A 150 -13.64 -28.09 -21.94
C ASN A 150 -14.99 -28.64 -21.41
N GLU A 151 -15.68 -27.89 -20.55
CA GLU A 151 -17.00 -28.31 -20.03
C GLU A 151 -18.16 -28.01 -21.01
N ILE A 152 -17.99 -27.05 -21.93
CA ILE A 152 -18.99 -26.66 -22.92
C ILE A 152 -18.97 -27.59 -24.15
N LYS A 153 -17.97 -28.45 -24.29
CA LYS A 153 -17.88 -29.46 -25.35
C LYS A 153 -18.49 -30.80 -24.90
#